data_2f6810470667bb6265d7343cc758909d
#
_entry.id   2f6810470667bb6265d7343cc758909d
#
_cell.length_a   1.000
_cell.length_b   1.000
_cell.length_c   1.000
_cell.angle_alpha   90.00
_cell.angle_beta   90.00
_cell.angle_gamma   90.00
#
_symmetry.space_group_name_H-M   'P 1'
#
loop_
_entity.id
_entity.type
_entity.pdbx_description
1 polymer ?
#
loop_
_entity_poly.entity_id
_entity_poly.type
_entity_poly.pdbx_seq_one_letter_code
_entity_poly.pdbx_strand_id
1 'polypeptide(L)' 'PCVMANVTDDMAIVCEEVFAPIVSLVKVSSYEEAIKKMNDSPYGLQFSIFTNDLKLTQRFISDAQCGGVVINDIPTLRFD' A
#
# COMPACT_ATOMS: atom_id res chain seq x y z
N PRO A 1 10.87 -1.47 16.58
CA PRO A 1 10.16 -0.93 15.40
C PRO A 1 10.89 0.28 14.82
N CYS A 2 10.91 0.34 13.52
CA CYS A 2 11.60 1.41 12.79
C CYS A 2 10.71 1.92 11.66
N VAL A 3 10.68 3.25 11.46
CA VAL A 3 9.98 3.88 10.35
C VAL A 3 11.03 4.54 9.45
N MET A 4 11.02 4.19 8.17
CA MET A 4 11.95 4.76 7.19
C MET A 4 11.17 5.65 6.22
N ALA A 5 11.58 6.93 6.16
CA ALA A 5 10.98 7.92 5.28
C ALA A 5 11.91 8.26 4.13
N ASN A 6 11.36 8.89 3.08
CA ASN A 6 12.12 9.34 1.91
C ASN A 6 12.85 8.21 1.18
N VAL A 7 12.26 7.00 1.18
CA VAL A 7 12.79 5.87 0.43
C VAL A 7 12.42 6.00 -1.05
N THR A 8 13.22 5.39 -1.92
CA THR A 8 12.98 5.38 -3.36
C THR A 8 12.64 3.97 -3.83
N ASP A 9 12.04 3.86 -5.02
CA ASP A 9 11.53 2.60 -5.55
C ASP A 9 12.65 1.57 -5.84
N ASP A 10 13.88 2.03 -6.02
CA ASP A 10 15.03 1.16 -6.29
C ASP A 10 15.74 0.65 -5.04
N MET A 11 15.33 1.09 -3.85
CA MET A 11 15.89 0.59 -2.60
C MET A 11 15.38 -0.82 -2.30
N ALA A 12 16.24 -1.69 -1.78
CA ALA A 12 15.88 -3.06 -1.45
C ALA A 12 14.70 -3.15 -0.48
N ILE A 13 14.58 -2.20 0.44
CA ILE A 13 13.49 -2.17 1.42
C ILE A 13 12.13 -1.95 0.76
N VAL A 14 12.09 -1.37 -0.45
CA VAL A 14 10.86 -1.18 -1.22
C VAL A 14 10.63 -2.34 -2.18
N CYS A 15 11.69 -2.86 -2.79
CA CYS A 15 11.61 -3.88 -3.84
C CYS A 15 11.55 -5.31 -3.29
N GLU A 16 12.03 -5.53 -2.09
CA GLU A 16 12.13 -6.86 -1.47
C GLU A 16 11.25 -6.95 -0.23
N GLU A 17 10.71 -8.14 0.03
CA GLU A 17 9.94 -8.39 1.22
C GLU A 17 10.83 -8.37 2.46
N VAL A 18 10.45 -7.57 3.46
CA VAL A 18 11.23 -7.39 4.68
C VAL A 18 10.44 -7.91 5.89
N PHE A 19 10.93 -9.00 6.50
CA PHE A 19 10.35 -9.54 7.73
C PHE A 19 11.05 -8.95 8.94
N ALA A 20 10.79 -7.66 9.20
CA ALA A 20 11.37 -6.94 10.33
C ALA A 20 10.39 -5.85 10.77
N PRO A 21 10.49 -5.33 12.01
CA PRO A 21 9.61 -4.26 12.47
C PRO A 21 10.02 -2.90 11.86
N ILE A 22 9.97 -2.81 10.53
CA ILE A 22 10.34 -1.63 9.76
C ILE A 22 9.16 -1.23 8.87
N VAL A 23 8.85 0.06 8.85
CA VAL A 23 7.83 0.64 7.97
C VAL A 23 8.50 1.67 7.07
N SER A 24 8.31 1.51 5.76
CA SER A 24 8.82 2.46 4.77
C SER A 24 7.73 3.47 4.40
N LEU A 25 8.10 4.76 4.36
CA LEU A 25 7.19 5.82 3.96
C LEU A 25 7.65 6.39 2.63
N VAL A 26 6.79 6.31 1.62
CA VAL A 26 7.05 6.84 0.29
C VAL A 26 6.05 7.95 0.01
N LYS A 27 6.57 9.15 -0.30
CA LYS A 27 5.73 10.29 -0.62
C LYS A 27 5.27 10.23 -2.07
N VAL A 28 3.99 10.52 -2.31
CA VAL A 28 3.43 10.59 -3.65
C VAL A 28 2.65 11.90 -3.79
N SER A 29 2.50 12.38 -5.02
CA SER A 29 1.81 13.63 -5.31
C SER A 29 0.36 13.44 -5.71
N SER A 30 -0.06 12.22 -6.02
CA SER A 30 -1.42 11.94 -6.47
C SER A 30 -1.82 10.51 -6.15
N TYR A 31 -3.14 10.26 -6.19
CA TYR A 31 -3.69 8.92 -6.06
C TYR A 31 -3.19 8.00 -7.18
N GLU A 32 -3.13 8.51 -8.42
CA GLU A 32 -2.70 7.73 -9.58
C GLU A 32 -1.27 7.23 -9.42
N GLU A 33 -0.39 8.08 -8.91
CA GLU A 33 0.99 7.69 -8.60
C GLU A 33 1.04 6.63 -7.51
N ALA A 34 0.25 6.79 -6.46
CA ALA A 34 0.21 5.83 -5.35
C ALA A 34 -0.25 4.45 -5.81
N ILE A 35 -1.35 4.37 -6.55
CA ILE A 35 -1.90 3.09 -6.99
C ILE A 35 -0.96 2.41 -7.99
N LYS A 36 -0.28 3.17 -8.83
CA LYS A 36 0.72 2.61 -9.75
C LYS A 36 1.87 1.96 -8.98
N LYS A 37 2.40 2.64 -7.97
CA LYS A 37 3.48 2.11 -7.15
C LYS A 37 3.05 0.84 -6.40
N MET A 38 1.83 0.82 -5.88
CA MET A 38 1.29 -0.36 -5.18
C MET A 38 1.16 -1.55 -6.12
N ASN A 39 0.61 -1.34 -7.33
CA ASN A 39 0.38 -2.40 -8.30
C ASN A 39 1.69 -2.89 -8.95
N ASP A 40 2.71 -2.04 -9.02
CA ASP A 40 4.02 -2.41 -9.55
C ASP A 40 4.84 -3.28 -8.58
N SER A 41 4.42 -3.36 -7.31
CA SER A 41 5.08 -4.22 -6.33
C SER A 41 4.85 -5.69 -6.66
N PRO A 42 5.87 -6.57 -6.48
CA PRO A 42 5.69 -8.02 -6.64
C PRO A 42 4.86 -8.64 -5.51
N TYR A 43 4.52 -7.87 -4.49
CA TYR A 43 3.76 -8.34 -3.34
C TYR A 43 2.40 -7.65 -3.32
N GLY A 44 1.40 -8.30 -2.75
CA GLY A 44 0.06 -7.74 -2.73
C GLY A 44 -0.95 -8.62 -2.02
N LEU A 45 -0.65 -8.98 -0.77
CA LEU A 45 -1.59 -9.78 0.02
C LEU A 45 -2.82 -8.95 0.39
N GLN A 46 -2.60 -7.79 0.98
CA GLN A 46 -3.68 -6.88 1.36
C GLN A 46 -3.22 -5.44 1.19
N PHE A 47 -4.09 -4.61 0.63
CA PHE A 47 -3.91 -3.16 0.53
C PHE A 47 -4.99 -2.46 1.34
N SER A 48 -4.66 -1.28 1.87
CA SER A 48 -5.66 -0.47 2.57
C SER A 48 -5.61 0.98 2.13
N ILE A 49 -6.71 1.68 2.33
CA ILE A 49 -6.81 3.11 2.06
C ILE A 49 -7.56 3.79 3.21
N PHE A 50 -7.09 4.98 3.59
CA PHE A 50 -7.76 5.82 4.58
C PHE A 50 -8.25 7.07 3.86
N THR A 51 -9.56 7.22 3.71
CA THR A 51 -10.15 8.35 2.99
C THR A 51 -11.61 8.54 3.39
N ASN A 52 -12.10 9.77 3.27
CA ASN A 52 -13.51 10.11 3.42
C ASN A 52 -14.21 10.26 2.06
N ASP A 53 -13.48 10.08 0.96
CA ASP A 53 -14.04 10.24 -0.39
C ASP A 53 -14.57 8.89 -0.89
N LEU A 54 -15.89 8.80 -1.03
CA LEU A 54 -16.55 7.57 -1.48
C LEU A 54 -16.15 7.19 -2.91
N LYS A 55 -15.99 8.17 -3.79
CA LYS A 55 -15.57 7.91 -5.17
C LYS A 55 -14.17 7.33 -5.22
N LEU A 56 -13.27 7.86 -4.40
CA LEU A 56 -11.90 7.37 -4.30
C LEU A 56 -11.87 5.94 -3.75
N THR A 57 -12.72 5.63 -2.78
CA THR A 57 -12.87 4.29 -2.23
C THR A 57 -13.25 3.30 -3.32
N GLN A 58 -14.23 3.64 -4.15
CA GLN A 58 -14.68 2.77 -5.25
C GLN A 58 -13.59 2.59 -6.31
N ARG A 59 -12.87 3.65 -6.63
CA ARG A 59 -11.72 3.57 -7.55
C ARG A 59 -10.66 2.62 -7.01
N PHE A 60 -10.35 2.72 -5.72
CA PHE A 60 -9.33 1.90 -5.10
C PHE A 60 -9.70 0.41 -5.14
N ILE A 61 -10.95 0.08 -4.86
CA ILE A 61 -11.44 -1.31 -4.93
C ILE A 61 -11.28 -1.87 -6.35
N SER A 62 -11.53 -1.05 -7.37
CA SER A 62 -11.41 -1.47 -8.76
C SER A 62 -9.97 -1.54 -9.25
N ASP A 63 -9.11 -0.63 -8.78
CA ASP A 63 -7.76 -0.45 -9.31
C ASP A 63 -6.70 -1.30 -8.61
N ALA A 64 -6.90 -1.63 -7.33
CA ALA A 64 -5.90 -2.34 -6.54
C ALA A 64 -5.78 -3.80 -6.98
N GLN A 65 -4.55 -4.22 -7.29
CA GLN A 65 -4.24 -5.59 -7.71
C GLN A 65 -3.64 -6.35 -6.53
N CYS A 66 -4.51 -6.91 -5.69
CA CYS A 66 -4.08 -7.60 -4.47
C CYS A 66 -5.12 -8.61 -4.03
N GLY A 67 -4.77 -9.41 -3.01
CA GLY A 67 -5.65 -10.44 -2.48
C GLY A 67 -6.82 -9.90 -1.66
N GLY A 68 -6.65 -8.75 -1.01
CA GLY A 68 -7.72 -8.15 -0.20
C GLY A 68 -7.57 -6.64 -0.11
N VAL A 69 -8.70 -5.95 -0.03
CA VAL A 69 -8.75 -4.49 0.11
C VAL A 69 -9.44 -4.13 1.42
N VAL A 70 -8.83 -3.25 2.19
CA VAL A 70 -9.35 -2.77 3.46
C VAL A 70 -9.57 -1.26 3.39
N ILE A 71 -10.72 -0.80 3.87
CA ILE A 71 -11.08 0.61 3.84
C ILE A 71 -11.11 1.15 5.27
N ASN A 72 -10.31 2.19 5.52
CA ASN A 72 -10.25 2.89 6.81
C ASN A 72 -9.87 2.00 8.00
N ASP A 73 -9.06 0.98 7.73
CA ASP A 73 -8.50 0.12 8.76
C ASP A 73 -7.15 -0.40 8.29
N ILE A 74 -6.41 -1.04 9.17
CA ILE A 74 -5.09 -1.59 8.84
C ILE A 74 -5.24 -2.95 8.16
N PRO A 75 -4.34 -3.28 7.22
CA PRO A 75 -4.41 -4.56 6.51
C PRO A 75 -3.78 -5.68 7.36
N THR A 76 -4.57 -6.24 8.28
CA THR A 76 -4.10 -7.29 9.19
C THR A 76 -4.66 -8.64 8.78
N LEU A 77 -5.48 -9.25 9.65
CA LEU A 77 -6.02 -10.58 9.40
C LEU A 77 -7.31 -10.51 8.60
N ARG A 78 -7.52 -11.55 7.82
CA ARG A 78 -8.74 -11.72 7.04
C ARG A 78 -9.47 -12.96 7.55
N PHE A 79 -10.76 -12.79 7.85
CA PHE A 79 -11.65 -13.87 8.29
C PHE A 79 -12.75 -14.05 7.25
N ASP A 80 -12.77 -15.17 6.57
CA ASP A 80 -13.79 -15.48 5.55
C ASP A 80 -14.76 -16.55 6.06
#